data_791cf6147754c26ae7e5ded204a5cc1d
#
_entry.id   791cf6147754c26ae7e5ded204a5cc1d
#
_cell.length_a   1.000
_cell.length_b   1.000
_cell.length_c   1.000
_cell.angle_alpha   90.00
_cell.angle_beta   90.00
_cell.angle_gamma   90.00
#
_symmetry.space_group_name_H-M   'P 1'
#
loop_
_entity.id
_entity.type
_entity.pdbx_description
1 polymer ?
#
loop_
_entity_poly.entity_id
_entity_poly.type
_entity_poly.pdbx_seq_one_letter_code
_entity_poly.pdbx_strand_id
1 'polypeptide(L)'
;MGYNAKVSLYLWDMRSDYSFIPDLCLSLPGAIEEYKETWDAVLYRVQGRIFALVLEDHDGNPLLNLKSDLREATPLHARYDALMPAYHMSKKHWTSLRLDLDCPEEIVRHLITRSYELVVAGLPRRERDLLTRLSTNPDQ
;
A
#
# COMPACT_ATOMS: atom_id res chain seq x y z
N MET A 1 7.37 22.42 -0.46
CA MET A 1 6.81 21.69 -1.59
C MET A 1 5.50 21.06 -1.20
N GLY A 2 4.48 21.25 -2.03
CA GLY A 2 3.13 20.78 -1.73
C GLY A 2 3.05 19.27 -1.54
N TYR A 3 3.80 18.53 -2.34
CA TYR A 3 3.87 17.09 -2.26
C TYR A 3 4.28 16.63 -0.84
N ASN A 4 5.39 17.16 -0.36
CA ASN A 4 5.90 16.74 0.96
C ASN A 4 5.00 17.19 2.10
N ALA A 5 4.38 18.35 1.97
CA ALA A 5 3.46 18.86 2.98
C ALA A 5 2.24 17.94 3.10
N LYS A 6 1.70 17.46 1.96
CA LYS A 6 0.53 16.60 1.99
C LYS A 6 0.87 15.21 2.55
N VAL A 7 2.00 14.65 2.14
CA VAL A 7 2.48 13.38 2.72
C VAL A 7 2.61 13.52 4.24
N SER A 8 3.16 14.65 4.71
CA SER A 8 3.30 14.90 6.15
C SER A 8 1.95 14.93 6.86
N LEU A 9 0.91 15.51 6.23
CA LEU A 9 -0.42 15.55 6.82
C LEU A 9 -0.97 14.15 7.03
N TYR A 10 -0.84 13.26 6.05
CA TYR A 10 -1.27 11.87 6.21
C TYR A 10 -0.48 11.17 7.31
N LEU A 11 0.83 11.41 7.38
CA LEU A 11 1.67 10.82 8.42
C LEU A 11 1.26 11.30 9.82
N TRP A 12 0.85 12.56 9.94
CA TRP A 12 0.37 13.10 11.23
C TRP A 12 -0.96 12.47 11.64
N ASP A 13 -1.81 12.12 10.68
CA ASP A 13 -3.12 11.51 10.95
C ASP A 13 -3.02 10.02 11.20
N MET A 14 -1.89 9.40 10.86
CA MET A 14 -1.68 7.98 11.14
C MET A 14 -1.37 7.75 12.60
N ARG A 15 -1.74 6.58 13.11
CA ARG A 15 -1.28 6.14 14.41
C ARG A 15 0.25 5.99 14.36
N SER A 16 0.91 6.29 15.48
CA SER A 16 2.38 6.24 15.52
C SER A 16 2.96 4.86 15.19
N ASP A 17 2.20 3.79 15.47
CA ASP A 17 2.62 2.43 15.18
C ASP A 17 2.54 2.07 13.69
N TYR A 18 2.01 2.96 12.84
CA TYR A 18 1.99 2.78 11.38
C TYR A 18 3.04 3.61 10.66
N SER A 19 3.92 4.30 11.39
CA SER A 19 4.93 5.16 10.79
C SER A 19 5.94 4.41 9.91
N PHE A 20 6.03 3.09 10.04
CA PHE A 20 6.92 2.25 9.22
C PHE A 20 6.44 2.10 7.77
N ILE A 21 5.17 2.42 7.47
CA ILE A 21 4.56 2.11 6.18
C ILE A 21 5.30 2.75 4.99
N PRO A 22 5.58 4.06 4.99
CA PRO A 22 6.28 4.65 3.83
C PRO A 22 7.64 4.01 3.58
N ASP A 23 8.42 3.78 4.63
CA ASP A 23 9.75 3.19 4.48
C ASP A 23 9.67 1.76 3.96
N LEU A 24 8.71 0.98 4.46
CA LEU A 24 8.51 -0.39 3.98
C LEU A 24 8.16 -0.39 2.49
N CYS A 25 7.20 0.44 2.08
CA CYS A 25 6.80 0.52 0.67
C CYS A 25 7.99 0.87 -0.21
N LEU A 26 8.79 1.85 0.21
CA LEU A 26 9.94 2.31 -0.58
C LEU A 26 11.12 1.34 -0.55
N SER A 27 11.15 0.42 0.41
CA SER A 27 12.19 -0.60 0.48
C SER A 27 11.99 -1.72 -0.55
N LEU A 28 10.79 -1.85 -1.10
CA LEU A 28 10.50 -2.92 -2.07
C LEU A 28 11.12 -2.59 -3.43
N PRO A 29 11.69 -3.59 -4.14
CA PRO A 29 12.43 -3.33 -5.37
C PRO A 29 11.64 -2.55 -6.41
N GLY A 30 12.22 -1.46 -6.91
CA GLY A 30 11.61 -0.64 -7.94
C GLY A 30 10.46 0.25 -7.50
N ALA A 31 10.16 0.29 -6.20
CA ALA A 31 9.05 1.08 -5.68
C ALA A 31 9.36 2.58 -5.74
N ILE A 32 8.37 3.36 -6.16
CA ILE A 32 8.43 4.82 -6.15
C ILE A 32 7.20 5.38 -5.46
N GLU A 33 7.33 6.59 -4.94
CA GLU A 33 6.26 7.30 -4.26
C GLU A 33 5.85 8.51 -5.09
N GLU A 34 4.55 8.76 -5.15
CA GLU A 34 4.00 9.88 -5.91
C GLU A 34 2.80 10.47 -5.17
N TYR A 35 2.71 11.80 -5.08
CA TYR A 35 1.49 12.44 -4.65
C TYR A 35 0.66 12.79 -5.88
N LYS A 36 -0.57 12.26 -5.97
CA LYS A 36 -1.48 12.55 -7.07
C LYS A 36 -2.49 13.60 -6.60
N GLU A 37 -2.29 14.83 -7.03
CA GLU A 37 -3.08 15.95 -6.56
C GLU A 37 -4.57 15.80 -6.86
N THR A 38 -4.91 15.30 -8.05
CA THR A 38 -6.31 15.15 -8.46
C THR A 38 -7.08 14.14 -7.59
N TRP A 39 -6.37 13.20 -6.98
CA TRP A 39 -6.97 12.22 -6.08
C TRP A 39 -6.73 12.57 -4.61
N ASP A 40 -5.89 13.56 -4.36
CA ASP A 40 -5.43 13.89 -3.03
C ASP A 40 -4.96 12.64 -2.30
N ALA A 41 -4.04 11.92 -2.95
CA ALA A 41 -3.61 10.61 -2.49
C ALA A 41 -2.11 10.43 -2.70
N VAL A 42 -1.49 9.65 -1.80
CA VAL A 42 -0.10 9.23 -1.96
C VAL A 42 -0.10 7.83 -2.53
N LEU A 43 0.59 7.64 -3.65
CA LEU A 43 0.65 6.37 -4.37
C LEU A 43 2.04 5.77 -4.25
N TYR A 44 2.08 4.45 -4.12
CA TYR A 44 3.33 3.68 -4.26
C TYR A 44 3.16 2.78 -5.47
N ARG A 45 4.09 2.92 -6.42
CA ARG A 45 4.02 2.22 -7.70
C ARG A 45 5.25 1.34 -7.89
N VAL A 46 5.06 0.26 -8.64
CA VAL A 46 6.15 -0.56 -9.16
C VAL A 46 5.89 -0.76 -10.65
N GLN A 47 6.86 -0.39 -11.48
CA GLN A 47 6.73 -0.45 -12.94
C GLN A 47 5.43 0.23 -13.41
N GLY A 48 5.12 1.39 -12.86
CA GLY A 48 3.95 2.18 -13.23
C GLY A 48 2.62 1.72 -12.66
N ARG A 49 2.57 0.61 -11.95
CA ARG A 49 1.32 0.07 -11.37
C ARG A 49 1.26 0.33 -9.88
N ILE A 50 0.09 0.71 -9.40
CA ILE A 50 -0.12 1.00 -7.98
C ILE A 50 -0.17 -0.29 -7.18
N PHE A 51 0.60 -0.34 -6.06
CA PHE A 51 0.46 -1.44 -5.10
C PHE A 51 0.06 -0.95 -3.71
N ALA A 52 0.13 0.36 -3.45
CA ALA A 52 -0.34 0.92 -2.19
C ALA A 52 -0.84 2.34 -2.46
N LEU A 53 -1.91 2.72 -1.78
CA LEU A 53 -2.56 4.01 -2.00
C LEU A 53 -3.05 4.54 -0.66
N VAL A 54 -2.53 5.70 -0.24
CA VAL A 54 -2.95 6.36 1.00
C VAL A 54 -3.88 7.50 0.63
N LEU A 55 -5.09 7.49 1.17
CA LEU A 55 -6.11 8.51 0.88
C LEU A 55 -7.06 8.59 2.08
N GLU A 56 -8.01 9.52 1.99
CA GLU A 56 -9.09 9.62 2.97
C GLU A 56 -10.41 9.20 2.35
N ASP A 57 -11.30 8.61 3.16
CA ASP A 57 -12.65 8.37 2.70
C ASP A 57 -13.47 9.67 2.80
N HIS A 58 -14.76 9.61 2.42
CA HIS A 58 -15.61 10.81 2.42
C HIS A 58 -15.86 11.39 3.83
N ASP A 59 -15.59 10.60 4.87
CA ASP A 59 -15.70 11.06 6.26
C ASP A 59 -14.36 11.56 6.81
N GLY A 60 -13.31 11.57 5.99
CA GLY A 60 -11.99 12.03 6.41
C GLY A 60 -11.16 10.99 7.12
N ASN A 61 -11.58 9.72 7.13
CA ASN A 61 -10.80 8.66 7.77
C ASN A 61 -9.61 8.27 6.88
N PRO A 62 -8.39 8.18 7.44
CA PRO A 62 -7.23 7.79 6.63
C PRO A 62 -7.26 6.31 6.32
N LEU A 63 -7.01 5.98 5.05
CA LEU A 63 -7.04 4.61 4.55
C LEU A 63 -5.75 4.28 3.82
N LEU A 64 -5.34 3.01 3.91
CA LEU A 64 -4.32 2.43 3.06
C LEU A 64 -4.99 1.34 2.24
N ASN A 65 -5.04 1.52 0.92
CA ASN A 65 -5.59 0.53 0.01
C ASN A 65 -4.46 -0.35 -0.54
N LEU A 66 -4.63 -1.65 -0.47
CA LEU A 66 -3.64 -2.64 -0.89
C LEU A 66 -4.31 -3.69 -1.75
N LYS A 67 -3.60 -4.14 -2.79
CA LYS A 67 -4.09 -5.25 -3.60
C LYS A 67 -4.09 -6.53 -2.79
N SER A 68 -5.13 -7.34 -2.94
CA SER A 68 -5.29 -8.55 -2.15
C SER A 68 -6.00 -9.64 -2.96
N ASP A 69 -5.79 -10.88 -2.53
CA ASP A 69 -6.56 -12.03 -3.01
C ASP A 69 -7.76 -12.17 -2.06
N LEU A 70 -8.97 -12.24 -2.60
CA LEU A 70 -10.19 -12.30 -1.80
C LEU A 70 -10.18 -13.45 -0.80
N ARG A 71 -9.65 -14.61 -1.18
CA ARG A 71 -9.63 -15.78 -0.31
C ARG A 71 -8.70 -15.59 0.88
N GLU A 72 -7.60 -14.84 0.68
CA GLU A 72 -6.67 -14.51 1.76
C GLU A 72 -7.21 -13.38 2.62
N ALA A 73 -7.89 -12.41 2.01
CA ALA A 73 -8.36 -11.21 2.71
C ALA A 73 -9.58 -11.46 3.58
N THR A 74 -10.51 -12.32 3.14
CA THR A 74 -11.79 -12.52 3.84
C THR A 74 -11.61 -12.92 5.31
N PRO A 75 -10.75 -13.90 5.66
CA PRO A 75 -10.54 -14.22 7.08
C PRO A 75 -9.95 -13.07 7.88
N LEU A 76 -9.11 -12.24 7.25
CA LEU A 76 -8.52 -11.09 7.93
C LEU A 76 -9.54 -10.00 8.18
N HIS A 77 -10.45 -9.76 7.22
CA HIS A 77 -11.55 -8.81 7.42
C HIS A 77 -12.44 -9.24 8.58
N ALA A 78 -12.66 -10.54 8.73
CA ALA A 78 -13.48 -11.05 9.81
C ALA A 78 -12.79 -10.90 11.19
N ARG A 79 -11.46 -10.91 11.20
CA ARG A 79 -10.69 -10.89 12.44
C ARG A 79 -10.33 -9.48 12.92
N TYR A 80 -10.07 -8.56 11.97
CA TYR A 80 -9.57 -7.23 12.31
C TYR A 80 -10.53 -6.15 11.81
N ASP A 81 -11.08 -5.37 12.73
CA ASP A 81 -12.03 -4.31 12.39
C ASP A 81 -11.41 -3.23 11.49
N ALA A 82 -10.08 -3.06 11.57
CA ALA A 82 -9.38 -2.10 10.74
C ALA A 82 -9.37 -2.47 9.26
N LEU A 83 -9.61 -3.75 8.93
CA LEU A 83 -9.57 -4.24 7.55
C LEU A 83 -10.98 -4.40 6.99
N MET A 84 -11.20 -3.91 5.77
CA MET A 84 -12.51 -3.95 5.15
C MET A 84 -12.36 -4.02 3.62
N PRO A 85 -13.44 -4.41 2.92
CA PRO A 85 -13.43 -4.35 1.45
C PRO A 85 -13.09 -2.95 0.97
N ALA A 86 -12.37 -2.85 -0.14
CA ALA A 86 -11.76 -1.61 -0.56
C ALA A 86 -12.73 -0.49 -0.84
N TYR A 87 -12.32 0.72 -0.48
CA TYR A 87 -13.00 1.96 -0.77
C TYR A 87 -12.55 2.46 -2.15
N HIS A 88 -13.51 2.71 -3.04
CA HIS A 88 -13.27 3.23 -4.40
C HIS A 88 -12.45 2.33 -5.33
N MET A 89 -12.28 1.06 -4.99
CA MET A 89 -11.54 0.11 -5.82
C MET A 89 -12.30 -1.22 -5.83
N SER A 90 -11.91 -2.13 -6.72
CA SER A 90 -12.54 -3.45 -6.80
C SER A 90 -12.42 -4.19 -5.47
N LYS A 91 -13.57 -4.56 -4.90
CA LYS A 91 -13.63 -5.25 -3.61
C LYS A 91 -13.12 -6.69 -3.69
N LYS A 92 -13.03 -7.27 -4.89
CA LYS A 92 -12.46 -8.59 -5.10
C LYS A 92 -10.94 -8.59 -5.05
N HIS A 93 -10.32 -7.45 -5.42
CA HIS A 93 -8.88 -7.38 -5.63
C HIS A 93 -8.16 -6.40 -4.72
N TRP A 94 -8.89 -5.69 -3.88
CA TRP A 94 -8.32 -4.66 -3.01
C TRP A 94 -8.93 -4.68 -1.63
N THR A 95 -8.12 -4.35 -0.64
CA THR A 95 -8.51 -4.24 0.78
C THR A 95 -8.13 -2.85 1.27
N SER A 96 -8.98 -2.27 2.12
CA SER A 96 -8.67 -1.02 2.80
C SER A 96 -8.33 -1.29 4.26
N LEU A 97 -7.25 -0.66 4.72
CA LEU A 97 -6.88 -0.65 6.14
C LEU A 97 -7.17 0.75 6.70
N ARG A 98 -7.99 0.80 7.75
CA ARG A 98 -8.23 2.05 8.50
C ARG A 98 -6.99 2.38 9.31
N LEU A 99 -6.32 3.48 8.97
CA LEU A 99 -5.07 3.86 9.65
C LEU A 99 -5.30 4.49 11.02
N ASP A 100 -6.55 4.75 11.36
CA ASP A 100 -6.95 5.24 12.68
C ASP A 100 -7.38 4.12 13.63
N LEU A 101 -7.35 2.86 13.17
CA LEU A 101 -7.71 1.69 13.97
C LEU A 101 -6.52 0.74 14.10
N ASP A 102 -6.56 -0.14 15.10
CA ASP A 102 -5.46 -1.07 15.37
C ASP A 102 -5.45 -2.25 14.42
N CYS A 103 -4.26 -2.60 13.94
CA CYS A 103 -4.00 -3.85 13.26
C CYS A 103 -2.54 -4.21 13.57
N PRO A 104 -2.24 -5.47 13.90
CA PRO A 104 -0.86 -5.84 14.24
C PRO A 104 0.12 -5.51 13.14
N GLU A 105 1.28 -4.99 13.51
CA GLU A 105 2.30 -4.58 12.54
C GLU A 105 2.65 -5.71 11.57
N GLU A 106 2.80 -6.93 12.08
CA GLU A 106 3.16 -8.08 11.26
C GLU A 106 2.12 -8.37 10.18
N ILE A 107 0.83 -8.14 10.48
CA ILE A 107 -0.25 -8.31 9.51
C ILE A 107 -0.17 -7.22 8.45
N VAL A 108 0.06 -5.98 8.88
CA VAL A 108 0.18 -4.85 7.93
C VAL A 108 1.38 -5.05 7.01
N ARG A 109 2.53 -5.45 7.57
CA ARG A 109 3.72 -5.73 6.77
C ARG A 109 3.47 -6.84 5.76
N HIS A 110 2.80 -7.91 6.19
CA HIS A 110 2.44 -9.01 5.29
C HIS A 110 1.54 -8.53 4.15
N LEU A 111 0.52 -7.73 4.48
CA LEU A 111 -0.43 -7.24 3.47
C LEU A 111 0.25 -6.32 2.45
N ILE A 112 1.16 -5.46 2.88
CA ILE A 112 1.89 -4.58 1.97
C ILE A 112 2.78 -5.40 1.04
N THR A 113 3.56 -6.33 1.60
CA THR A 113 4.44 -7.18 0.81
C THR A 113 3.64 -8.04 -0.17
N ARG A 114 2.51 -8.59 0.30
CA ARG A 114 1.65 -9.40 -0.56
C ARG A 114 1.04 -8.58 -1.70
N SER A 115 0.63 -7.34 -1.41
CA SER A 115 0.13 -6.44 -2.45
C SER A 115 1.17 -6.23 -3.54
N TYR A 116 2.41 -5.93 -3.13
CA TYR A 116 3.52 -5.76 -4.06
C TYR A 116 3.70 -7.03 -4.91
N GLU A 117 3.73 -8.20 -4.28
CA GLU A 117 3.88 -9.48 -4.98
C GLU A 117 2.78 -9.72 -6.01
N LEU A 118 1.53 -9.42 -5.65
CA LEU A 118 0.40 -9.60 -6.56
C LEU A 118 0.50 -8.69 -7.77
N VAL A 119 0.93 -7.44 -7.56
CA VAL A 119 1.11 -6.51 -8.67
C VAL A 119 2.26 -6.97 -9.57
N VAL A 120 3.38 -7.37 -8.98
CA VAL A 120 4.54 -7.86 -9.74
C VAL A 120 4.18 -9.10 -10.55
N ALA A 121 3.40 -10.01 -9.98
CA ALA A 121 2.97 -11.22 -10.67
C ALA A 121 2.18 -10.92 -11.95
N GLY A 122 1.51 -9.77 -12.00
CA GLY A 122 0.76 -9.33 -13.19
C GLY A 122 1.58 -8.57 -14.22
N LEU A 123 2.86 -8.32 -13.96
CA LEU A 123 3.71 -7.59 -14.90
C LEU A 123 4.19 -8.50 -16.03
N PRO A 124 4.54 -7.91 -17.20
CA PRO A 124 5.23 -8.66 -18.24
C PRO A 124 6.54 -9.26 -17.72
N ARG A 125 6.92 -10.41 -18.24
CA ARG A 125 8.11 -11.13 -17.79
C ARG A 125 9.37 -10.28 -17.77
N ARG A 126 9.56 -9.44 -18.81
CA ARG A 126 10.73 -8.55 -18.89
C ARG A 126 10.84 -7.66 -17.66
N GLU A 127 9.72 -7.09 -17.23
CA GLU A 127 9.70 -6.18 -16.10
C GLU A 127 9.90 -6.93 -14.79
N ARG A 128 9.35 -8.15 -14.66
CA ARG A 128 9.59 -8.99 -13.48
C ARG A 128 11.07 -9.34 -13.36
N ASP A 129 11.71 -9.66 -14.49
CA ASP A 129 13.13 -10.02 -14.49
C ASP A 129 14.01 -8.84 -14.04
N LEU A 130 13.66 -7.63 -14.45
CA LEU A 130 14.38 -6.44 -13.99
C LEU A 130 14.30 -6.29 -12.46
N LEU A 131 13.14 -6.51 -11.89
CA LEU A 131 12.96 -6.42 -10.44
C LEU A 131 13.73 -7.51 -9.71
N THR A 132 13.79 -8.72 -10.26
CA THR A 132 14.57 -9.81 -9.69
C THR A 132 16.04 -9.45 -9.63
N ARG A 133 16.57 -8.81 -10.67
CA ARG A 133 17.98 -8.36 -10.68
C ARG A 133 18.24 -7.31 -9.61
N LEU A 134 17.30 -6.39 -9.40
CA LEU A 134 17.43 -5.39 -8.33
C LEU A 134 17.48 -6.05 -6.95
N SER A 135 16.68 -7.10 -6.75
CA SER A 135 16.65 -7.83 -5.49
C SER A 135 17.92 -8.61 -5.22
N THR A 136 18.54 -9.16 -6.28
CA THR A 136 19.74 -10.01 -6.12
C THR A 136 21.05 -9.23 -6.04
N ASN A 137 21.01 -7.93 -6.32
CA ASN A 137 22.19 -7.08 -6.28
C ASN A 137 21.96 -5.88 -5.33
N PRO A 138 21.71 -6.15 -4.05
CA PRO A 138 21.37 -5.08 -3.10
C PRO A 138 22.48 -4.07 -2.87
N ASP A 139 23.72 -4.43 -3.19
CA ASP A 139 24.87 -3.55 -2.98
C ASP A 139 25.12 -2.60 -4.17
N GLN A 140 24.35 -2.72 -5.20
CA GLN A 140 24.54 -1.92 -6.41
C GLN A 140 23.86 -0.58 -6.36
#